data_e8d1388af887089c77882d0bba0a2f5d
#
_entry.id   e8d1388af887089c77882d0bba0a2f5d
#
_cell.length_a   1.000
_cell.length_b   1.000
_cell.length_c   1.000
_cell.angle_alpha   90.00
_cell.angle_beta   90.00
_cell.angle_gamma   90.00
#
_symmetry.space_group_name_H-M   'P 1'
#
loop_
_entity.id
_entity.type
_entity.pdbx_description
1 polymer ?
#
loop_
_entity_poly.entity_id
_entity_poly.type
_entity_poly.pdbx_seq_one_letter_code
_entity_poly.pdbx_strand_id
1 'polypeptide(L)'
;MKYIATRDGVEILNEDAEGIYLRYIATRPRTEKHEGHGLFGAEPHVDLEKTMQELKTHEGNVWTIIYSLRREDAARLGYDNAESWRLALLAHQNDFAEAMQIPPEHLHWYAAFHDEDEHPHIHMMLWSDDSKYGFLRKDRLLHMQSVLTNTIYADELKEIYIQKDVAYKEVTEAAREVMRELVDRMESVSAQPASIQQKLLELSLELRTVSGKKQYAYLKKPLKDKVDEIVDELEKLPEVAAYYSVWNGLRDTLEGYYKNRPRQHNPLSQQKEFRAIKNTIIQEAERLRQQMEQAQTASEQKPSQEAEAPSGETSADTSANPTLANENTSSATSYSVRLPSEYLLNSTVRLFHQVGQIFRDNAAPPSNPMGIRIDSKRRK
;
A
#
# COMPACT_ATOMS: atom_id res chain seq x y z
N MET A 1 30.72 17.35 -19.13
CA MET A 1 31.40 16.68 -18.02
C MET A 1 31.66 17.67 -16.89
N LYS A 2 30.66 17.94 -16.06
CA LYS A 2 30.82 18.82 -14.88
C LYS A 2 29.68 18.55 -13.94
N TYR A 3 29.80 17.57 -13.05
CA TYR A 3 28.90 17.44 -11.89
C TYR A 3 29.46 16.47 -10.88
N ILE A 4 30.51 16.88 -10.21
CA ILE A 4 30.88 16.25 -8.96
C ILE A 4 31.09 17.40 -7.99
N ALA A 5 30.34 17.35 -6.88
CA ALA A 5 30.55 18.19 -5.69
C ALA A 5 30.18 19.67 -5.77
N THR A 6 29.06 20.04 -6.42
CA THR A 6 28.55 21.42 -6.28
C THR A 6 27.87 21.69 -4.93
N ARG A 7 27.60 20.67 -4.11
CA ARG A 7 26.96 20.88 -2.80
C ARG A 7 27.95 21.38 -1.72
N ASP A 8 29.23 21.00 -1.84
CA ASP A 8 30.25 21.34 -0.84
C ASP A 8 31.28 22.35 -1.37
N GLY A 9 31.03 22.96 -2.52
CA GLY A 9 31.88 24.05 -3.06
C GLY A 9 33.25 23.62 -3.59
N VAL A 10 33.51 22.33 -3.77
CA VAL A 10 34.74 21.81 -4.34
C VAL A 10 34.60 21.53 -5.84
N GLU A 11 35.19 22.35 -6.69
CA GLU A 11 35.36 22.06 -8.12
C GLU A 11 36.63 21.22 -8.33
N ILE A 12 36.46 19.97 -8.77
CA ILE A 12 37.56 19.09 -9.12
C ILE A 12 37.73 19.10 -10.62
N LEU A 13 38.79 19.73 -11.12
CA LEU A 13 39.03 19.96 -12.56
C LEU A 13 40.12 19.03 -13.14
N ASN A 14 40.53 17.94 -12.48
CA ASN A 14 41.67 17.11 -12.84
C ASN A 14 41.30 15.71 -13.31
N GLU A 15 42.24 15.05 -14.04
CA GLU A 15 42.17 13.66 -14.49
C GLU A 15 42.11 12.66 -13.31
N ASP A 16 42.56 13.03 -12.12
CA ASP A 16 42.51 12.23 -10.89
C ASP A 16 41.26 12.50 -10.01
N ALA A 17 40.15 12.94 -10.62
CA ALA A 17 38.98 13.42 -9.91
C ALA A 17 38.37 12.39 -8.92
N GLU A 18 38.42 11.11 -9.26
CA GLU A 18 37.86 10.04 -8.43
C GLU A 18 38.71 9.80 -7.17
N GLY A 19 40.03 9.77 -7.29
CA GLY A 19 40.93 9.61 -6.15
C GLY A 19 40.89 10.83 -5.20
N ILE A 20 40.82 12.05 -5.76
CA ILE A 20 40.66 13.26 -4.97
C ILE A 20 39.32 13.27 -4.24
N TYR A 21 38.27 12.85 -4.90
CA TYR A 21 36.94 12.74 -4.27
C TYR A 21 36.90 11.67 -3.18
N LEU A 22 37.54 10.52 -3.38
CA LEU A 22 37.66 9.48 -2.36
C LEU A 22 38.39 10.01 -1.12
N ARG A 23 39.55 10.72 -1.29
CA ARG A 23 40.26 11.37 -0.18
C ARG A 23 39.37 12.39 0.53
N TYR A 24 38.62 13.21 -0.22
CA TYR A 24 37.75 14.21 0.35
C TYR A 24 36.69 13.59 1.26
N ILE A 25 35.95 12.57 0.80
CA ILE A 25 34.92 11.91 1.61
C ILE A 25 35.50 11.19 2.83
N ALA A 26 36.73 10.65 2.72
CA ALA A 26 37.41 9.92 3.79
C ALA A 26 37.99 10.85 4.89
N THR A 27 38.23 12.13 4.58
CA THR A 27 39.01 13.03 5.50
C THR A 27 38.30 14.32 5.89
N ARG A 28 37.17 14.66 5.27
CA ARG A 28 36.45 15.92 5.54
C ARG A 28 35.99 16.02 7.01
N PRO A 29 35.71 17.24 7.52
CA PRO A 29 35.09 17.41 8.82
C PRO A 29 33.79 16.57 8.97
N ARG A 30 33.52 16.09 10.17
CA ARG A 30 32.39 15.24 10.53
C ARG A 30 32.40 13.82 9.91
N THR A 31 33.48 13.43 9.22
CA THR A 31 33.70 12.02 8.91
C THR A 31 34.11 11.29 10.19
N GLU A 32 33.45 10.21 10.54
CA GLU A 32 33.89 9.30 11.61
C GLU A 32 35.21 8.64 11.17
N LYS A 33 36.28 8.88 11.92
CA LYS A 33 37.62 8.47 11.51
C LYS A 33 38.16 7.38 12.40
N HIS A 34 38.78 6.39 11.77
CA HIS A 34 39.59 5.35 12.40
C HIS A 34 41.00 5.42 11.78
N GLU A 35 42.05 5.49 12.59
CA GLU A 35 43.45 5.47 12.12
C GLU A 35 43.80 6.56 11.07
N GLY A 36 43.21 7.78 11.22
CA GLY A 36 43.56 8.94 10.37
C GLY A 36 42.55 9.29 9.27
N HIS A 37 41.72 8.36 8.82
CA HIS A 37 40.64 8.60 7.85
C HIS A 37 39.36 7.77 8.18
N GLY A 38 38.26 8.06 7.51
CA GLY A 38 37.00 7.40 7.75
C GLY A 38 36.52 6.47 6.60
N LEU A 39 37.46 6.09 5.73
CA LEU A 39 37.10 5.16 4.65
C LEU A 39 36.99 3.71 5.19
N PHE A 40 35.91 3.04 4.85
CA PHE A 40 35.70 1.63 5.13
C PHE A 40 35.20 0.89 3.86
N GLY A 41 35.28 -0.43 3.85
CA GLY A 41 34.86 -1.27 2.75
C GLY A 41 34.40 -2.65 3.23
N ALA A 42 34.55 -3.66 2.39
CA ALA A 42 34.32 -5.04 2.79
C ALA A 42 35.23 -5.41 3.96
N GLU A 43 36.50 -5.04 3.87
CA GLU A 43 37.46 -5.11 4.96
C GLU A 43 37.29 -3.92 5.90
N PRO A 44 37.42 -4.10 7.23
CA PRO A 44 37.31 -3.01 8.20
C PRO A 44 38.43 -1.99 8.08
N HIS A 45 39.63 -2.40 7.69
CA HIS A 45 40.80 -1.55 7.50
C HIS A 45 41.08 -1.37 6.01
N VAL A 46 41.02 -0.15 5.54
CA VAL A 46 41.24 0.23 4.14
C VAL A 46 42.49 1.08 4.02
N ASP A 47 43.38 0.74 3.11
CA ASP A 47 44.50 1.59 2.73
C ASP A 47 44.02 2.66 1.74
N LEU A 48 43.85 3.90 2.25
CA LEU A 48 43.36 5.03 1.45
C LEU A 48 44.25 5.33 0.26
N GLU A 49 45.55 5.35 0.44
CA GLU A 49 46.51 5.71 -0.62
C GLU A 49 46.52 4.64 -1.73
N LYS A 50 46.50 3.37 -1.32
CA LYS A 50 46.38 2.25 -2.27
C LYS A 50 45.09 2.35 -3.07
N THR A 51 43.96 2.55 -2.42
CA THR A 51 42.65 2.66 -3.10
C THR A 51 42.60 3.87 -4.04
N MET A 52 43.20 5.00 -3.65
CA MET A 52 43.32 6.16 -4.54
C MET A 52 44.15 5.84 -5.79
N GLN A 53 45.26 5.09 -5.63
CA GLN A 53 46.10 4.71 -6.76
C GLN A 53 45.38 3.75 -7.70
N GLU A 54 44.58 2.83 -7.17
CA GLU A 54 43.73 1.94 -7.97
C GLU A 54 42.71 2.75 -8.81
N LEU A 55 42.04 3.73 -8.21
CA LEU A 55 41.11 4.61 -8.90
C LEU A 55 41.80 5.49 -9.96
N LYS A 56 43.01 5.93 -9.72
CA LYS A 56 43.77 6.72 -10.68
C LYS A 56 44.02 6.02 -12.00
N THR A 57 44.27 4.72 -11.94
CA THR A 57 44.54 3.87 -13.10
C THR A 57 43.29 3.18 -13.66
N HIS A 58 42.14 3.38 -13.01
CA HIS A 58 40.89 2.76 -13.41
C HIS A 58 40.28 3.42 -14.65
N GLU A 59 39.92 2.62 -15.66
CA GLU A 59 39.34 3.10 -16.94
C GLU A 59 37.82 2.85 -17.04
N GLY A 60 37.19 2.13 -16.10
CA GLY A 60 35.79 1.76 -16.12
C GLY A 60 34.86 2.83 -15.53
N ASN A 61 33.60 2.41 -15.34
CA ASN A 61 32.60 3.27 -14.69
C ASN A 61 32.82 3.26 -13.17
N VAL A 62 32.90 4.44 -12.58
CA VAL A 62 32.86 4.62 -11.12
C VAL A 62 31.55 5.28 -10.74
N TRP A 63 30.83 4.67 -9.81
CA TRP A 63 29.56 5.17 -9.33
C TRP A 63 29.70 5.71 -7.92
N THR A 64 29.13 6.89 -7.70
CA THR A 64 29.02 7.49 -6.36
C THR A 64 27.56 7.54 -5.95
N ILE A 65 27.26 6.96 -4.80
CA ILE A 65 25.91 6.90 -4.24
C ILE A 65 25.95 7.48 -2.82
N ILE A 66 24.98 8.31 -2.48
CA ILE A 66 24.80 8.83 -1.13
C ILE A 66 23.54 8.19 -0.54
N TYR A 67 23.69 7.55 0.62
CA TYR A 67 22.57 7.07 1.44
C TYR A 67 22.49 7.91 2.69
N SER A 68 21.33 8.51 2.94
CA SER A 68 21.12 9.43 4.05
C SER A 68 19.88 9.04 4.83
N LEU A 69 19.96 9.16 6.15
CA LEU A 69 18.83 9.03 7.07
C LEU A 69 18.55 10.39 7.73
N ARG A 70 17.37 10.55 8.31
CA ARG A 70 17.12 11.63 9.26
C ARG A 70 17.87 11.34 10.56
N ARG A 71 18.25 12.37 11.29
CA ARG A 71 18.98 12.22 12.56
C ARG A 71 18.22 11.30 13.55
N GLU A 72 16.92 11.52 13.69
CA GLU A 72 16.10 10.75 14.62
C GLU A 72 16.03 9.27 14.23
N ASP A 73 15.92 8.98 12.92
CA ASP A 73 15.90 7.61 12.42
C ASP A 73 17.25 6.94 12.56
N ALA A 74 18.35 7.63 12.26
CA ALA A 74 19.69 7.10 12.40
C ALA A 74 19.99 6.71 13.86
N ALA A 75 19.69 7.59 14.81
CA ALA A 75 19.88 7.33 16.24
C ALA A 75 18.99 6.19 16.75
N ARG A 76 17.71 6.21 16.37
CA ARG A 76 16.73 5.21 16.82
C ARG A 76 17.02 3.81 16.28
N LEU A 77 17.49 3.72 15.03
CA LEU A 77 17.78 2.46 14.34
C LEU A 77 19.23 2.00 14.48
N GLY A 78 20.08 2.81 15.16
CA GLY A 78 21.49 2.48 15.39
C GLY A 78 22.39 2.66 14.16
N TYR A 79 22.00 3.52 13.21
CA TYR A 79 22.78 3.86 12.00
C TYR A 79 23.44 5.24 12.10
N ASP A 80 23.78 5.67 13.31
CA ASP A 80 24.51 6.89 13.63
C ASP A 80 26.03 6.68 13.76
N ASN A 81 26.56 5.59 13.20
CA ASN A 81 27.97 5.22 13.22
C ASN A 81 28.39 4.47 11.95
N ALA A 82 29.67 4.48 11.63
CA ALA A 82 30.25 3.89 10.42
C ALA A 82 30.08 2.35 10.37
N GLU A 83 30.23 1.67 11.53
CA GLU A 83 30.23 0.21 11.57
C GLU A 83 28.84 -0.39 11.23
N SER A 84 27.75 0.21 11.71
CA SER A 84 26.40 -0.23 11.37
C SER A 84 26.14 -0.13 9.87
N TRP A 85 26.58 0.97 9.25
CA TRP A 85 26.51 1.12 7.80
C TRP A 85 27.37 0.10 7.06
N ARG A 86 28.62 -0.11 7.53
CA ARG A 86 29.52 -1.09 6.94
C ARG A 86 28.89 -2.49 6.91
N LEU A 87 28.32 -2.92 8.03
CA LEU A 87 27.67 -4.23 8.14
C LEU A 87 26.47 -4.34 7.22
N ALA A 88 25.63 -3.29 7.12
CA ALA A 88 24.50 -3.29 6.21
C ALA A 88 24.92 -3.35 4.74
N LEU A 89 25.95 -2.58 4.35
CA LEU A 89 26.47 -2.63 2.98
C LEU A 89 27.11 -3.98 2.65
N LEU A 90 27.87 -4.54 3.60
CA LEU A 90 28.50 -5.86 3.44
C LEU A 90 27.44 -6.97 3.27
N ALA A 91 26.34 -6.92 4.03
CA ALA A 91 25.25 -7.88 3.89
C ALA A 91 24.62 -7.87 2.50
N HIS A 92 24.65 -6.72 1.81
CA HIS A 92 24.03 -6.51 0.50
C HIS A 92 25.01 -6.34 -0.66
N GLN A 93 26.29 -6.64 -0.46
CA GLN A 93 27.28 -6.46 -1.52
C GLN A 93 26.97 -7.30 -2.78
N ASN A 94 26.39 -8.50 -2.62
CA ASN A 94 25.99 -9.33 -3.75
C ASN A 94 24.78 -8.74 -4.49
N ASP A 95 23.83 -8.12 -3.77
CA ASP A 95 22.69 -7.41 -4.39
C ASP A 95 23.21 -6.23 -5.23
N PHE A 96 24.24 -5.52 -4.75
CA PHE A 96 24.89 -4.44 -5.48
C PHE A 96 25.64 -4.95 -6.70
N ALA A 97 26.37 -6.05 -6.57
CA ALA A 97 27.06 -6.70 -7.67
C ALA A 97 26.08 -7.08 -8.78
N GLU A 98 24.97 -7.74 -8.43
CA GLU A 98 23.92 -8.12 -9.38
C GLU A 98 23.27 -6.87 -10.03
N ALA A 99 22.94 -5.85 -9.23
CA ALA A 99 22.32 -4.63 -9.75
C ALA A 99 23.21 -3.90 -10.76
N MET A 100 24.52 -3.92 -10.56
CA MET A 100 25.52 -3.30 -11.43
C MET A 100 26.04 -4.21 -12.53
N GLN A 101 25.57 -5.46 -12.57
CA GLN A 101 26.03 -6.49 -13.53
C GLN A 101 27.56 -6.73 -13.40
N ILE A 102 28.06 -6.74 -12.19
CA ILE A 102 29.46 -7.02 -11.85
C ILE A 102 29.52 -8.42 -11.22
N PRO A 103 30.39 -9.34 -11.67
CA PRO A 103 30.65 -10.55 -10.93
C PRO A 103 31.15 -10.20 -9.51
N PRO A 104 30.65 -10.88 -8.45
CA PRO A 104 30.98 -10.49 -7.07
C PRO A 104 32.48 -10.34 -6.76
N GLU A 105 33.31 -11.16 -7.39
CA GLU A 105 34.78 -11.14 -7.26
C GLU A 105 35.43 -9.90 -7.88
N HIS A 106 34.74 -9.19 -8.77
CA HIS A 106 35.20 -7.99 -9.45
C HIS A 106 34.60 -6.70 -8.85
N LEU A 107 33.73 -6.82 -7.83
CA LEU A 107 33.12 -5.66 -7.20
C LEU A 107 34.05 -5.05 -6.17
N HIS A 108 34.38 -3.78 -6.36
CA HIS A 108 35.01 -2.92 -5.35
C HIS A 108 33.98 -1.90 -4.85
N TRP A 109 33.89 -1.79 -3.52
CA TRP A 109 33.09 -0.74 -2.90
C TRP A 109 33.77 -0.20 -1.65
N TYR A 110 33.68 1.11 -1.49
CA TYR A 110 34.18 1.83 -0.33
C TYR A 110 33.20 2.92 0.06
N ALA A 111 33.12 3.22 1.35
CA ALA A 111 32.24 4.25 1.85
C ALA A 111 32.88 5.02 3.01
N ALA A 112 32.31 6.19 3.30
CA ALA A 112 32.66 6.99 4.46
C ALA A 112 31.39 7.53 5.10
N PHE A 113 31.27 7.42 6.42
CA PHE A 113 30.14 7.93 7.19
C PHE A 113 30.39 9.37 7.62
N HIS A 114 29.42 10.22 7.37
CA HIS A 114 29.44 11.63 7.75
C HIS A 114 28.34 11.91 8.77
N ASP A 115 28.76 12.28 9.98
CA ASP A 115 27.86 12.56 11.10
C ASP A 115 27.36 14.01 11.04
N GLU A 116 26.51 14.30 10.07
CA GLU A 116 25.89 15.61 9.92
C GLU A 116 24.67 15.76 10.84
N ASP A 117 24.44 16.98 11.37
CA ASP A 117 23.47 17.23 12.44
C ASP A 117 22.04 16.84 12.07
N GLU A 118 21.58 17.14 10.85
CA GLU A 118 20.21 16.86 10.40
C GLU A 118 20.11 15.54 9.64
N HIS A 119 21.12 15.21 8.85
CA HIS A 119 21.11 14.11 7.90
C HIS A 119 22.44 13.34 7.91
N PRO A 120 22.66 12.47 8.89
CA PRO A 120 23.79 11.53 8.85
C PRO A 120 23.69 10.69 7.59
N HIS A 121 24.82 10.52 6.91
CA HIS A 121 24.82 9.87 5.60
C HIS A 121 26.15 9.20 5.31
N ILE A 122 26.13 8.28 4.36
CA ILE A 122 27.35 7.72 3.78
C ILE A 122 27.52 8.18 2.35
N HIS A 123 28.76 8.42 1.96
CA HIS A 123 29.19 8.46 0.58
C HIS A 123 29.77 7.09 0.24
N MET A 124 29.23 6.42 -0.77
CA MET A 124 29.68 5.13 -1.23
C MET A 124 30.17 5.23 -2.66
N MET A 125 31.33 4.70 -2.95
CA MET A 125 31.88 4.55 -4.30
C MET A 125 31.92 3.06 -4.67
N LEU A 126 31.53 2.73 -5.91
CA LEU A 126 31.49 1.36 -6.42
C LEU A 126 32.04 1.32 -7.85
N TRP A 127 32.82 0.29 -8.15
CA TRP A 127 33.33 0.03 -9.49
C TRP A 127 33.67 -1.44 -9.66
N SER A 128 33.97 -1.84 -10.90
CA SER A 128 34.54 -3.15 -11.21
C SER A 128 36.01 -3.00 -11.59
N ASP A 129 36.86 -3.91 -11.20
CA ASP A 129 38.24 -3.95 -11.69
C ASP A 129 38.32 -4.35 -13.18
N ASP A 130 37.26 -4.96 -13.77
CA ASP A 130 37.13 -5.15 -15.22
C ASP A 130 36.19 -4.07 -15.82
N SER A 131 36.73 -3.25 -16.71
CA SER A 131 36.00 -2.13 -17.33
C SER A 131 34.79 -2.53 -18.18
N LYS A 132 34.63 -3.84 -18.48
CA LYS A 132 33.46 -4.38 -19.20
C LYS A 132 32.18 -4.35 -18.37
N TYR A 133 32.30 -4.27 -17.06
CA TYR A 133 31.19 -4.32 -16.11
C TYR A 133 30.87 -2.95 -15.52
N GLY A 134 29.96 -2.89 -14.58
CA GLY A 134 29.65 -1.67 -13.84
C GLY A 134 28.59 -0.79 -14.53
N PHE A 135 27.60 -1.38 -15.17
CA PHE A 135 26.48 -0.65 -15.76
C PHE A 135 25.27 -0.63 -14.84
N LEU A 136 24.94 0.54 -14.31
CA LEU A 136 23.83 0.74 -13.41
C LEU A 136 22.64 1.41 -14.11
N ARG A 137 21.50 0.73 -14.14
CA ARG A 137 20.22 1.26 -14.65
C ARG A 137 19.41 1.81 -13.48
N LYS A 138 18.48 2.73 -13.80
CA LYS A 138 17.65 3.39 -12.80
C LYS A 138 16.79 2.41 -11.97
N ASP A 139 16.23 1.38 -12.61
CA ASP A 139 15.44 0.36 -11.94
C ASP A 139 16.29 -0.48 -10.97
N ARG A 140 17.53 -0.79 -11.34
CA ARG A 140 18.48 -1.52 -10.50
C ARG A 140 18.96 -0.70 -9.31
N LEU A 141 19.12 0.60 -9.52
CA LEU A 141 19.42 1.50 -8.42
C LEU A 141 18.28 1.58 -7.39
N LEU A 142 17.02 1.64 -7.84
CA LEU A 142 15.87 1.57 -6.94
C LEU A 142 15.83 0.25 -6.19
N HIS A 143 16.31 -0.84 -6.79
CA HIS A 143 16.46 -2.12 -6.11
C HIS A 143 17.52 -2.03 -4.99
N MET A 144 18.71 -1.48 -5.26
CA MET A 144 19.75 -1.26 -4.23
C MET A 144 19.23 -0.43 -3.06
N GLN A 145 18.45 0.63 -3.36
CA GLN A 145 17.78 1.41 -2.30
C GLN A 145 16.82 0.54 -1.50
N SER A 146 16.02 -0.26 -2.19
CA SER A 146 14.97 -1.07 -1.57
C SER A 146 15.54 -2.11 -0.61
N VAL A 147 16.64 -2.78 -0.96
CA VAL A 147 17.24 -3.80 -0.09
C VAL A 147 17.82 -3.18 1.19
N LEU A 148 18.46 -2.02 1.10
CA LEU A 148 18.92 -1.30 2.29
C LEU A 148 17.77 -0.77 3.14
N THR A 149 16.73 -0.20 2.52
CA THR A 149 15.53 0.24 3.24
C THR A 149 14.91 -0.91 4.01
N ASN A 150 14.75 -2.08 3.38
CA ASN A 150 14.20 -3.28 4.01
C ASN A 150 15.02 -3.75 5.21
N THR A 151 16.33 -3.60 5.16
CA THR A 151 17.22 -3.99 6.25
C THR A 151 17.17 -2.97 7.40
N ILE A 152 17.32 -1.69 7.08
CA ILE A 152 17.37 -0.61 8.08
C ILE A 152 16.02 -0.49 8.83
N TYR A 153 14.90 -0.64 8.14
CA TYR A 153 13.55 -0.49 8.69
C TYR A 153 12.82 -1.85 8.85
N ALA A 154 13.55 -2.96 9.01
CA ALA A 154 12.98 -4.30 8.96
C ALA A 154 11.81 -4.51 9.93
N ASP A 155 11.97 -4.10 11.19
CA ASP A 155 10.94 -4.31 12.23
C ASP A 155 9.72 -3.42 11.99
N GLU A 156 9.91 -2.17 11.59
CA GLU A 156 8.83 -1.24 11.30
C GLU A 156 8.02 -1.68 10.08
N LEU A 157 8.71 -2.07 9.01
CA LEU A 157 8.06 -2.57 7.80
C LEU A 157 7.27 -3.83 8.08
N LYS A 158 7.80 -4.75 8.90
CA LYS A 158 7.10 -5.96 9.32
C LYS A 158 5.80 -5.62 10.04
N GLU A 159 5.84 -4.69 10.99
CA GLU A 159 4.65 -4.25 11.72
C GLU A 159 3.60 -3.62 10.80
N ILE A 160 4.02 -2.73 9.89
CA ILE A 160 3.11 -2.11 8.91
C ILE A 160 2.49 -3.16 7.98
N TYR A 161 3.24 -4.19 7.55
CA TYR A 161 2.69 -5.27 6.74
C TYR A 161 1.63 -6.08 7.49
N ILE A 162 1.88 -6.40 8.77
CA ILE A 162 0.90 -7.10 9.62
C ILE A 162 -0.38 -6.28 9.75
N GLN A 163 -0.26 -4.99 10.07
CA GLN A 163 -1.41 -4.11 10.22
C GLN A 163 -2.18 -3.92 8.90
N LYS A 164 -1.48 -3.83 7.78
CA LYS A 164 -2.10 -3.75 6.45
C LYS A 164 -2.90 -5.00 6.11
N ASP A 165 -2.41 -6.18 6.50
CA ASP A 165 -3.14 -7.44 6.29
C ASP A 165 -4.39 -7.53 7.19
N VAL A 166 -4.33 -7.00 8.41
CA VAL A 166 -5.51 -6.87 9.27
C VAL A 166 -6.51 -5.92 8.64
N ALA A 167 -6.10 -4.71 8.25
CA ALA A 167 -6.97 -3.73 7.62
C ALA A 167 -7.61 -4.25 6.32
N TYR A 168 -6.87 -5.02 5.52
CA TYR A 168 -7.41 -5.69 4.34
C TYR A 168 -8.56 -6.65 4.68
N LYS A 169 -8.40 -7.46 5.72
CA LYS A 169 -9.44 -8.39 6.19
C LYS A 169 -10.68 -7.65 6.67
N GLU A 170 -10.49 -6.58 7.43
CA GLU A 170 -11.58 -5.75 7.95
C GLU A 170 -12.38 -5.09 6.81
N VAL A 171 -11.73 -4.50 5.80
CA VAL A 171 -12.42 -3.96 4.61
C VAL A 171 -13.23 -5.03 3.91
N THR A 172 -12.65 -6.22 3.74
CA THR A 172 -13.30 -7.31 3.01
C THR A 172 -14.50 -7.85 3.78
N GLU A 173 -14.40 -7.99 5.09
CA GLU A 173 -15.49 -8.50 5.93
C GLU A 173 -16.61 -7.47 6.07
N ALA A 174 -16.28 -6.19 6.30
CA ALA A 174 -17.28 -5.12 6.34
C ALA A 174 -18.08 -5.04 5.03
N ALA A 175 -17.41 -5.11 3.88
CA ALA A 175 -18.08 -5.12 2.60
C ALA A 175 -19.00 -6.35 2.42
N ARG A 176 -18.58 -7.52 2.90
CA ARG A 176 -19.36 -8.76 2.87
C ARG A 176 -20.60 -8.67 3.75
N GLU A 177 -20.45 -8.18 4.97
CA GLU A 177 -21.55 -8.03 5.93
C GLU A 177 -22.60 -7.05 5.42
N VAL A 178 -22.17 -5.88 4.96
CA VAL A 178 -23.06 -4.88 4.34
C VAL A 178 -23.82 -5.49 3.15
N MET A 179 -23.17 -6.26 2.28
CA MET A 179 -23.83 -6.90 1.15
C MET A 179 -24.89 -7.91 1.59
N ARG A 180 -24.59 -8.73 2.61
CA ARG A 180 -25.60 -9.67 3.16
C ARG A 180 -26.81 -8.93 3.72
N GLU A 181 -26.58 -7.92 4.55
CA GLU A 181 -27.67 -7.13 5.12
C GLU A 181 -28.55 -6.48 4.04
N LEU A 182 -27.93 -5.96 2.98
CA LEU A 182 -28.66 -5.37 1.85
C LEU A 182 -29.55 -6.40 1.14
N VAL A 183 -29.05 -7.63 0.90
CA VAL A 183 -29.83 -8.72 0.29
C VAL A 183 -30.93 -9.20 1.21
N ASP A 184 -30.64 -9.43 2.50
CA ASP A 184 -31.64 -9.90 3.48
C ASP A 184 -32.79 -8.88 3.65
N ARG A 185 -32.49 -7.57 3.56
CA ARG A 185 -33.54 -6.54 3.53
C ARG A 185 -34.39 -6.53 2.27
N MET A 186 -33.83 -6.92 1.12
CA MET A 186 -34.62 -7.05 -0.13
C MET A 186 -35.69 -8.15 -0.04
N GLU A 187 -35.46 -9.17 0.80
CA GLU A 187 -36.41 -10.22 1.05
C GLU A 187 -37.58 -9.80 1.94
N SER A 188 -37.39 -8.83 2.80
CA SER A 188 -38.30 -8.51 3.91
C SER A 188 -39.19 -7.29 3.71
N VAL A 189 -38.92 -6.39 2.75
CA VAL A 189 -39.63 -5.10 2.64
C VAL A 189 -39.99 -4.73 1.21
N SER A 190 -41.25 -4.36 1.01
CA SER A 190 -41.84 -3.79 -0.21
C SER A 190 -41.46 -2.31 -0.46
N ALA A 191 -40.28 -1.85 0.00
CA ALA A 191 -39.83 -0.48 -0.17
C ALA A 191 -39.04 -0.33 -1.48
N GLN A 192 -38.96 0.90 -2.03
CA GLN A 192 -38.15 1.17 -3.20
C GLN A 192 -36.67 0.87 -2.86
N PRO A 193 -35.99 0.07 -3.70
CA PRO A 193 -34.62 -0.34 -3.44
C PRO A 193 -33.67 0.86 -3.45
N ALA A 194 -32.72 0.89 -2.49
CA ALA A 194 -31.60 1.82 -2.52
C ALA A 194 -30.73 1.59 -3.77
N SER A 195 -29.90 2.55 -4.16
CA SER A 195 -29.09 2.51 -5.39
C SER A 195 -28.30 1.20 -5.54
N ILE A 196 -27.65 0.73 -4.48
CA ILE A 196 -26.87 -0.53 -4.50
C ILE A 196 -27.78 -1.75 -4.72
N GLN A 197 -28.96 -1.79 -4.08
CA GLN A 197 -29.93 -2.87 -4.21
C GLN A 197 -30.47 -2.97 -5.63
N GLN A 198 -30.77 -1.82 -6.25
CA GLN A 198 -31.22 -1.77 -7.64
C GLN A 198 -30.15 -2.31 -8.60
N LYS A 199 -28.90 -1.87 -8.45
CA LYS A 199 -27.77 -2.34 -9.26
C LYS A 199 -27.51 -3.84 -9.06
N LEU A 200 -27.67 -4.34 -7.83
CA LEU A 200 -27.54 -5.75 -7.52
C LEU A 200 -28.63 -6.59 -8.20
N LEU A 201 -29.86 -6.09 -8.19
CA LEU A 201 -30.98 -6.71 -8.89
C LEU A 201 -30.74 -6.79 -10.42
N GLU A 202 -30.30 -5.67 -11.02
CA GLU A 202 -29.95 -5.65 -12.45
C GLU A 202 -28.84 -6.64 -12.77
N LEU A 203 -27.76 -6.68 -11.94
CA LEU A 203 -26.67 -7.64 -12.08
C LEU A 203 -27.19 -9.09 -11.98
N SER A 204 -28.10 -9.39 -11.04
CA SER A 204 -28.68 -10.71 -10.85
C SER A 204 -29.42 -11.20 -12.09
N LEU A 205 -30.18 -10.31 -12.74
CA LEU A 205 -30.92 -10.60 -13.97
C LEU A 205 -29.97 -10.85 -15.15
N GLU A 206 -28.91 -10.05 -15.30
CA GLU A 206 -27.93 -10.22 -16.38
C GLU A 206 -27.08 -11.47 -16.23
N LEU A 207 -26.80 -11.90 -14.99
CA LEU A 207 -26.09 -13.15 -14.72
C LEU A 207 -26.84 -14.41 -15.19
N ARG A 208 -28.14 -14.33 -15.51
CA ARG A 208 -28.90 -15.40 -16.15
C ARG A 208 -28.34 -15.79 -17.52
N THR A 209 -27.79 -14.82 -18.24
CA THR A 209 -27.25 -15.00 -19.60
C THR A 209 -25.80 -15.51 -19.60
N VAL A 210 -25.16 -15.56 -18.45
CA VAL A 210 -23.76 -15.99 -18.32
C VAL A 210 -23.70 -17.50 -18.19
N SER A 211 -23.08 -18.14 -19.17
CA SER A 211 -22.71 -19.55 -19.11
C SER A 211 -21.31 -19.74 -18.54
N GLY A 212 -21.10 -20.71 -17.64
CA GLY A 212 -19.82 -21.05 -17.06
C GLY A 212 -19.55 -20.42 -15.69
N LYS A 213 -18.27 -20.17 -15.37
CA LYS A 213 -17.87 -19.70 -14.03
C LYS A 213 -18.27 -18.24 -13.82
N LYS A 214 -19.13 -17.99 -12.87
CA LYS A 214 -19.58 -16.66 -12.45
C LYS A 214 -18.62 -16.08 -11.39
N GLN A 215 -17.45 -15.67 -11.85
CA GLN A 215 -16.42 -14.99 -11.06
C GLN A 215 -15.93 -13.77 -11.84
N TYR A 216 -15.53 -12.72 -11.14
CA TYR A 216 -15.12 -11.44 -11.75
C TYR A 216 -14.11 -11.59 -12.89
N ALA A 217 -13.13 -12.50 -12.74
CA ALA A 217 -12.09 -12.72 -13.76
C ALA A 217 -12.68 -13.15 -15.12
N TYR A 218 -13.79 -13.92 -15.12
CA TYR A 218 -14.39 -14.53 -16.31
C TYR A 218 -15.57 -13.74 -16.89
N LEU A 219 -16.04 -12.71 -16.21
CA LEU A 219 -17.13 -11.88 -16.71
C LEU A 219 -16.68 -11.02 -17.90
N LYS A 220 -17.61 -10.69 -18.78
CA LYS A 220 -17.42 -9.71 -19.85
C LYS A 220 -17.36 -8.30 -19.27
N LYS A 221 -16.74 -7.36 -20.02
CA LYS A 221 -16.51 -6.00 -19.55
C LYS A 221 -17.76 -5.28 -19.01
N PRO A 222 -18.94 -5.30 -19.68
CA PRO A 222 -20.11 -4.60 -19.15
C PRO A 222 -20.54 -5.08 -17.74
N LEU A 223 -20.46 -6.39 -17.48
CA LEU A 223 -20.76 -6.95 -16.16
C LEU A 223 -19.68 -6.60 -15.12
N LYS A 224 -18.42 -6.53 -15.54
CA LYS A 224 -17.32 -6.05 -14.66
C LYS A 224 -17.54 -4.60 -14.26
N ASP A 225 -17.92 -3.75 -15.21
CA ASP A 225 -18.17 -2.33 -14.96
C ASP A 225 -19.33 -2.17 -13.94
N LYS A 226 -20.41 -2.95 -14.05
CA LYS A 226 -21.50 -2.95 -13.04
C LYS A 226 -21.04 -3.42 -11.65
N VAL A 227 -20.24 -4.48 -11.59
CA VAL A 227 -19.68 -4.94 -10.32
C VAL A 227 -18.77 -3.84 -9.71
N ASP A 228 -17.95 -3.19 -10.52
CA ASP A 228 -17.06 -2.12 -10.09
C ASP A 228 -17.84 -0.91 -9.58
N GLU A 229 -18.93 -0.52 -10.21
CA GLU A 229 -19.85 0.52 -9.73
C GLU A 229 -20.45 0.19 -8.35
N ILE A 230 -20.85 -1.07 -8.13
CA ILE A 230 -21.36 -1.50 -6.81
C ILE A 230 -20.27 -1.41 -5.76
N VAL A 231 -19.02 -1.80 -6.08
CA VAL A 231 -17.86 -1.67 -5.16
C VAL A 231 -17.61 -0.21 -4.80
N ASP A 232 -17.67 0.71 -5.78
CA ASP A 232 -17.44 2.13 -5.56
C ASP A 232 -18.57 2.79 -4.74
N GLU A 233 -19.78 2.25 -4.79
CA GLU A 233 -20.85 2.68 -3.89
C GLU A 233 -20.70 2.11 -2.48
N LEU A 234 -20.26 0.86 -2.34
CA LEU A 234 -19.93 0.27 -1.04
C LEU A 234 -18.82 1.03 -0.33
N GLU A 235 -17.80 1.49 -1.07
CA GLU A 235 -16.72 2.31 -0.53
C GLU A 235 -17.24 3.59 0.18
N LYS A 236 -18.36 4.15 -0.27
CA LYS A 236 -18.93 5.38 0.30
C LYS A 236 -19.68 5.14 1.61
N LEU A 237 -20.02 3.90 1.92
CA LEU A 237 -20.70 3.55 3.16
C LEU A 237 -19.75 3.69 4.35
N PRO A 238 -20.18 4.31 5.47
CA PRO A 238 -19.31 4.62 6.61
C PRO A 238 -18.52 3.41 7.12
N GLU A 239 -19.15 2.24 7.13
CA GLU A 239 -18.59 0.99 7.61
C GLU A 239 -17.38 0.52 6.76
N VAL A 240 -17.50 0.65 5.44
CA VAL A 240 -16.43 0.27 4.50
C VAL A 240 -15.39 1.38 4.38
N ALA A 241 -15.84 2.63 4.29
CA ALA A 241 -14.98 3.81 4.14
C ALA A 241 -13.97 3.94 5.27
N ALA A 242 -14.39 3.69 6.52
CA ALA A 242 -13.52 3.78 7.69
C ALA A 242 -12.32 2.82 7.58
N TYR A 243 -12.58 1.55 7.32
CA TYR A 243 -11.52 0.55 7.19
C TYR A 243 -10.64 0.77 5.95
N TYR A 244 -11.26 1.19 4.84
CA TYR A 244 -10.51 1.49 3.61
C TYR A 244 -9.59 2.72 3.79
N SER A 245 -10.00 3.71 4.55
CA SER A 245 -9.16 4.84 4.92
C SER A 245 -7.93 4.41 5.73
N VAL A 246 -8.11 3.52 6.72
CA VAL A 246 -7.00 2.95 7.50
C VAL A 246 -6.04 2.20 6.62
N TRP A 247 -6.55 1.34 5.73
CA TRP A 247 -5.71 0.58 4.80
C TRP A 247 -4.91 1.48 3.86
N ASN A 248 -5.54 2.55 3.34
CA ASN A 248 -4.85 3.55 2.52
C ASN A 248 -3.75 4.27 3.30
N GLY A 249 -4.01 4.68 4.56
CA GLY A 249 -3.02 5.33 5.42
C GLY A 249 -1.79 4.44 5.67
N LEU A 250 -2.00 3.15 5.93
CA LEU A 250 -0.91 2.18 6.08
C LEU A 250 -0.09 2.02 4.78
N ARG A 251 -0.75 2.05 3.63
CA ARG A 251 -0.06 2.03 2.33
C ARG A 251 0.70 3.32 2.07
N ASP A 252 0.18 4.46 2.46
CA ASP A 252 0.89 5.73 2.34
C ASP A 252 2.16 5.74 3.19
N THR A 253 2.06 5.26 4.43
CA THR A 253 3.21 5.08 5.31
C THR A 253 4.24 4.15 4.69
N LEU A 254 3.80 2.97 4.20
CA LEU A 254 4.69 2.02 3.54
C LEU A 254 5.40 2.62 2.32
N GLU A 255 4.66 3.32 1.43
CA GLU A 255 5.27 3.95 0.26
C GLU A 255 6.23 5.09 0.64
N GLY A 256 5.99 5.77 1.77
CA GLY A 256 6.87 6.81 2.31
C GLY A 256 8.29 6.36 2.62
N TYR A 257 8.50 5.06 2.92
CA TYR A 257 9.86 4.50 3.09
C TYR A 257 10.64 4.41 1.78
N TYR A 258 9.95 4.29 0.64
CA TYR A 258 10.58 4.07 -0.66
C TYR A 258 10.52 5.27 -1.60
N LYS A 259 9.54 6.15 -1.44
CA LYS A 259 9.28 7.25 -2.38
C LYS A 259 8.96 8.56 -1.65
N ASN A 260 9.51 9.64 -2.16
CA ASN A 260 9.25 11.00 -1.66
C ASN A 260 8.08 11.69 -2.40
N ARG A 261 7.04 10.93 -2.76
CA ARG A 261 5.86 11.48 -3.43
C ARG A 261 4.60 10.93 -2.79
N PRO A 262 3.56 11.75 -2.57
CA PRO A 262 2.29 11.26 -2.09
C PRO A 262 1.70 10.25 -3.08
N ARG A 263 1.11 9.18 -2.55
CA ARG A 263 0.40 8.18 -3.34
C ARG A 263 -0.94 8.73 -3.80
N GLN A 264 -1.33 8.46 -5.03
CA GLN A 264 -2.69 8.67 -5.49
C GLN A 264 -3.56 7.52 -4.96
N HIS A 265 -4.62 7.86 -4.23
CA HIS A 265 -5.62 6.89 -3.79
C HIS A 265 -6.54 6.55 -4.95
N ASN A 266 -6.57 5.30 -5.31
CA ASN A 266 -7.50 4.79 -6.30
C ASN A 266 -8.80 4.33 -5.63
N PRO A 267 -9.95 4.36 -6.31
CA PRO A 267 -11.17 3.75 -5.83
C PRO A 267 -10.99 2.28 -5.46
N LEU A 268 -11.80 1.78 -4.53
CA LEU A 268 -11.74 0.41 -4.04
C LEU A 268 -11.90 -0.61 -5.19
N SER A 269 -12.72 -0.30 -6.19
CA SER A 269 -12.92 -1.12 -7.38
C SER A 269 -11.65 -1.30 -8.21
N GLN A 270 -10.71 -0.33 -8.18
CA GLN A 270 -9.46 -0.38 -8.94
C GLN A 270 -8.32 -1.07 -8.18
N GLN A 271 -8.53 -1.40 -6.90
CA GLN A 271 -7.53 -2.10 -6.11
C GLN A 271 -7.57 -3.60 -6.40
N LYS A 272 -6.48 -4.13 -6.93
CA LYS A 272 -6.36 -5.56 -7.30
C LYS A 272 -6.47 -6.48 -6.09
N GLU A 273 -6.05 -6.00 -4.94
CA GLU A 273 -6.08 -6.71 -3.68
C GLU A 273 -7.50 -7.09 -3.28
N PHE A 274 -8.48 -6.21 -3.50
CA PHE A 274 -9.88 -6.41 -3.08
C PHE A 274 -10.76 -7.17 -4.09
N ARG A 275 -10.15 -8.01 -4.93
CA ARG A 275 -10.94 -8.88 -5.85
C ARG A 275 -11.95 -9.78 -5.12
N ALA A 276 -11.68 -10.11 -3.86
CA ALA A 276 -12.59 -10.90 -3.04
C ALA A 276 -13.97 -10.22 -2.91
N ILE A 277 -14.01 -8.90 -2.69
CA ILE A 277 -15.26 -8.12 -2.59
C ILE A 277 -16.07 -8.24 -3.89
N LYS A 278 -15.43 -8.12 -5.05
CA LYS A 278 -16.08 -8.27 -6.36
C LYS A 278 -16.73 -9.65 -6.54
N ASN A 279 -16.06 -10.71 -6.09
CA ASN A 279 -16.63 -12.05 -6.15
C ASN A 279 -17.76 -12.23 -5.14
N THR A 280 -17.70 -11.61 -3.97
CA THR A 280 -18.81 -11.59 -3.00
C THR A 280 -20.06 -10.97 -3.62
N ILE A 281 -19.94 -9.80 -4.29
CA ILE A 281 -21.06 -9.15 -4.98
C ILE A 281 -21.70 -10.08 -6.01
N ILE A 282 -20.88 -10.79 -6.80
CA ILE A 282 -21.38 -11.74 -7.80
C ILE A 282 -22.10 -12.92 -7.12
N GLN A 283 -21.57 -13.43 -6.01
CA GLN A 283 -22.21 -14.51 -5.24
C GLN A 283 -23.56 -14.09 -4.66
N GLU A 284 -23.65 -12.89 -4.09
CA GLU A 284 -24.90 -12.37 -3.54
C GLU A 284 -25.92 -12.06 -4.65
N ALA A 285 -25.48 -11.56 -5.81
CA ALA A 285 -26.36 -11.40 -6.98
C ALA A 285 -26.91 -12.77 -7.49
N GLU A 286 -26.09 -13.81 -7.49
CA GLU A 286 -26.54 -15.17 -7.84
C GLU A 286 -27.49 -15.75 -6.80
N ARG A 287 -27.24 -15.52 -5.51
CA ARG A 287 -28.12 -15.90 -4.41
C ARG A 287 -29.50 -15.25 -4.61
N LEU A 288 -29.53 -13.94 -4.81
CA LEU A 288 -30.78 -13.20 -5.09
C LEU A 288 -31.51 -13.73 -6.29
N ARG A 289 -30.82 -14.05 -7.40
CA ARG A 289 -31.41 -14.65 -8.60
C ARG A 289 -32.08 -15.98 -8.30
N GLN A 290 -31.38 -16.88 -7.57
CA GLN A 290 -31.93 -18.20 -7.22
C GLN A 290 -33.20 -18.09 -6.35
N GLN A 291 -33.20 -17.16 -5.40
CA GLN A 291 -34.36 -16.89 -4.54
C GLN A 291 -35.56 -16.40 -5.35
N MET A 292 -35.35 -15.49 -6.29
CA MET A 292 -36.40 -14.99 -7.18
C MET A 292 -36.97 -16.10 -8.04
N GLU A 293 -36.18 -17.02 -8.57
CA GLU A 293 -36.65 -18.17 -9.37
C GLU A 293 -37.45 -19.15 -8.52
N GLN A 294 -37.02 -19.42 -7.29
CA GLN A 294 -37.78 -20.29 -6.35
C GLN A 294 -39.12 -19.66 -5.97
N ALA A 295 -39.17 -18.36 -5.74
CA ALA A 295 -40.42 -17.65 -5.42
C ALA A 295 -41.41 -17.69 -6.60
N GLN A 296 -40.93 -17.58 -7.85
CA GLN A 296 -41.76 -17.69 -9.05
C GLN A 296 -42.35 -19.12 -9.22
N THR A 297 -41.51 -20.13 -9.07
CA THR A 297 -41.98 -21.53 -9.17
C THR A 297 -42.96 -21.92 -8.07
N ALA A 298 -42.81 -21.37 -6.86
CA ALA A 298 -43.71 -21.58 -5.75
C ALA A 298 -45.09 -20.91 -5.98
N SER A 299 -45.12 -19.74 -6.66
CA SER A 299 -46.35 -19.04 -7.00
C SER A 299 -47.11 -19.71 -8.15
N GLU A 300 -46.43 -20.37 -9.08
CA GLU A 300 -47.01 -21.10 -10.19
C GLU A 300 -47.61 -22.46 -9.77
N GLN A 301 -47.20 -23.00 -8.61
CA GLN A 301 -47.68 -24.29 -8.08
C GLN A 301 -48.87 -24.20 -7.13
N LYS A 302 -49.46 -23.02 -6.87
CA LYS A 302 -50.71 -22.92 -6.13
C LYS A 302 -51.88 -23.27 -7.06
N PRO A 303 -52.60 -24.42 -6.85
CA PRO A 303 -53.80 -24.73 -7.64
C PRO A 303 -54.88 -23.70 -7.31
N SER A 304 -55.54 -23.20 -8.34
CA SER A 304 -56.77 -22.43 -8.25
C SER A 304 -57.84 -23.32 -7.59
N GLN A 305 -58.01 -23.22 -6.30
CA GLN A 305 -59.25 -23.70 -5.68
C GLN A 305 -60.32 -22.66 -5.93
N GLU A 306 -61.12 -22.91 -6.94
CA GLU A 306 -62.42 -22.31 -7.09
C GLU A 306 -63.22 -22.61 -5.82
N ALA A 307 -63.60 -21.60 -5.08
CA ALA A 307 -64.47 -21.68 -3.94
C ALA A 307 -65.90 -21.66 -4.49
N GLU A 308 -66.57 -22.83 -4.48
CA GLU A 308 -68.03 -22.90 -4.46
C GLU A 308 -68.59 -22.24 -3.20
N ALA A 309 -69.41 -21.26 -3.35
CA ALA A 309 -70.17 -20.61 -2.29
C ALA A 309 -71.38 -21.46 -1.92
N PRO A 310 -71.72 -21.66 -0.63
CA PRO A 310 -73.05 -21.89 -0.19
C PRO A 310 -73.76 -20.62 0.29
N SER A 311 -74.82 -20.26 -0.30
CA SER A 311 -75.80 -19.30 0.14
C SER A 311 -76.39 -19.66 1.51
N GLY A 312 -76.56 -18.71 2.39
CA GLY A 312 -77.30 -18.86 3.66
C GLY A 312 -77.38 -17.55 4.41
N GLU A 313 -78.56 -16.95 4.35
CA GLU A 313 -79.07 -15.78 5.01
C GLU A 313 -78.97 -15.87 6.54
N THR A 314 -78.71 -14.79 7.30
CA THR A 314 -79.66 -13.94 8.03
C THR A 314 -78.98 -13.05 9.08
N SER A 315 -79.30 -11.78 8.99
CA SER A 315 -79.79 -10.80 10.03
C SER A 315 -78.94 -10.33 11.20
N ALA A 316 -78.81 -8.97 11.20
CA ALA A 316 -79.01 -7.99 12.30
C ALA A 316 -77.96 -7.99 13.40
N ASP A 317 -77.49 -6.93 13.93
CA ASP A 317 -77.91 -5.51 14.05
C ASP A 317 -76.82 -4.81 14.91
N THR A 318 -76.78 -3.51 14.81
CA THR A 318 -76.36 -2.50 15.82
C THR A 318 -74.88 -2.01 15.89
N SER A 319 -74.67 -0.89 15.22
CA SER A 319 -74.32 0.41 15.85
C SER A 319 -73.04 0.59 16.59
N ALA A 320 -72.14 1.33 16.01
CA ALA A 320 -71.71 2.67 16.47
C ALA A 320 -70.37 3.12 15.82
N ASN A 321 -70.47 4.11 15.00
CA ASN A 321 -69.41 5.11 14.71
C ASN A 321 -69.59 6.26 15.69
N PRO A 322 -68.68 7.20 15.97
CA PRO A 322 -67.65 7.77 15.09
C PRO A 322 -66.34 8.14 15.81
N THR A 323 -65.29 8.51 15.14
CA THR A 323 -64.85 9.92 15.04
C THR A 323 -63.48 10.01 14.31
N LEU A 324 -63.42 10.96 13.40
CA LEU A 324 -62.31 11.48 12.67
C LEU A 324 -61.18 12.04 13.59
N ALA A 325 -59.96 11.79 13.30
CA ALA A 325 -58.89 12.78 13.44
C ALA A 325 -57.82 12.56 12.38
N ASN A 326 -57.73 13.54 11.56
CA ASN A 326 -56.76 13.77 10.51
C ASN A 326 -55.49 14.37 11.17
N GLU A 327 -54.33 13.72 11.05
CA GLU A 327 -53.07 14.45 11.18
C GLU A 327 -52.04 13.93 10.21
N ASN A 328 -51.81 14.74 9.16
CA ASN A 328 -50.62 14.75 8.34
C ASN A 328 -49.40 15.08 9.19
N THR A 329 -48.50 14.15 9.36
CA THR A 329 -47.11 14.47 9.65
C THR A 329 -46.22 13.63 8.78
N SER A 330 -45.63 14.29 7.79
CA SER A 330 -44.49 13.77 7.03
C SER A 330 -43.31 13.63 8.00
N SER A 331 -43.03 12.42 8.45
CA SER A 331 -41.78 12.09 9.12
C SER A 331 -40.83 11.50 8.10
N ALA A 332 -39.82 12.29 7.74
CA ALA A 332 -38.61 11.83 7.11
C ALA A 332 -37.99 10.79 8.05
N THR A 333 -38.09 9.51 7.66
CA THR A 333 -37.47 8.42 8.40
C THR A 333 -35.99 8.46 8.09
N SER A 334 -35.22 9.06 9.00
CA SER A 334 -33.78 8.90 9.03
C SER A 334 -33.47 7.43 9.33
N TYR A 335 -32.87 6.77 8.35
CA TYR A 335 -32.43 5.39 8.51
C TYR A 335 -31.21 5.36 9.43
N SER A 336 -31.42 5.15 10.71
CA SER A 336 -30.35 4.75 11.61
C SER A 336 -30.12 3.25 11.45
N VAL A 337 -29.05 2.91 10.76
CA VAL A 337 -28.51 1.56 10.74
C VAL A 337 -28.08 1.21 12.17
N ARG A 338 -28.82 0.31 12.84
CA ARG A 338 -28.33 -0.28 14.09
C ARG A 338 -27.21 -1.24 13.73
N LEU A 339 -25.98 -0.82 14.02
CA LEU A 339 -24.79 -1.67 13.97
C LEU A 339 -24.94 -2.84 14.96
N PRO A 340 -24.44 -4.04 14.64
CA PRO A 340 -24.16 -5.07 15.65
C PRO A 340 -23.06 -4.48 16.54
N SER A 341 -23.49 -4.11 17.68
CA SER A 341 -22.88 -3.09 18.52
C SER A 341 -21.59 -3.51 19.16
N GLU A 342 -20.97 -3.69 19.76
CA GLU A 342 -19.82 -3.84 20.69
C GLU A 342 -18.57 -4.48 20.10
N TYR A 343 -18.68 -5.43 19.17
CA TYR A 343 -17.50 -6.10 18.61
C TYR A 343 -16.78 -5.25 17.55
N LEU A 344 -17.54 -4.55 16.69
CA LEU A 344 -16.99 -3.65 15.68
C LEU A 344 -16.44 -2.36 16.28
N LEU A 345 -17.10 -1.82 17.32
CA LEU A 345 -16.59 -0.65 18.03
C LEU A 345 -15.28 -0.92 18.76
N ASN A 346 -15.13 -2.09 19.36
CA ASN A 346 -13.92 -2.46 20.10
C ASN A 346 -12.73 -2.76 19.18
N SER A 347 -12.94 -3.39 18.02
CA SER A 347 -11.89 -3.62 17.04
C SER A 347 -11.46 -2.32 16.34
N THR A 348 -12.43 -1.48 15.98
CA THR A 348 -12.18 -0.17 15.35
C THR A 348 -11.47 0.77 16.32
N VAL A 349 -11.89 0.85 17.58
CA VAL A 349 -11.25 1.67 18.63
C VAL A 349 -9.84 1.16 18.92
N ARG A 350 -9.60 -0.14 18.96
CA ARG A 350 -8.25 -0.70 19.11
C ARG A 350 -7.37 -0.37 17.91
N LEU A 351 -7.88 -0.53 16.69
CA LEU A 351 -7.15 -0.18 15.47
C LEU A 351 -6.84 1.33 15.41
N PHE A 352 -7.82 2.19 15.71
CA PHE A 352 -7.61 3.63 15.82
C PHE A 352 -6.66 4.02 16.95
N HIS A 353 -6.65 3.31 18.08
CA HIS A 353 -5.68 3.54 19.15
C HIS A 353 -4.27 3.12 18.75
N GLN A 354 -4.10 1.97 18.09
CA GLN A 354 -2.81 1.50 17.59
C GLN A 354 -2.29 2.39 16.45
N VAL A 355 -3.11 2.68 15.47
CA VAL A 355 -2.78 3.61 14.37
C VAL A 355 -2.55 5.03 14.90
N GLY A 356 -3.35 5.50 15.87
CA GLY A 356 -3.19 6.80 16.51
C GLY A 356 -1.96 6.89 17.43
N GLN A 357 -1.43 5.79 17.96
CA GLN A 357 -0.12 5.76 18.62
C GLN A 357 1.00 5.86 17.58
N ILE A 358 0.94 5.10 16.50
CA ILE A 358 1.93 5.18 15.40
C ILE A 358 1.97 6.59 14.78
N PHE A 359 0.80 7.24 14.61
CA PHE A 359 0.75 8.63 14.10
C PHE A 359 1.16 9.68 15.14
N ARG A 360 1.07 9.40 16.44
CA ARG A 360 1.59 10.31 17.50
C ARG A 360 3.07 10.15 17.73
N ASP A 361 3.60 8.93 17.59
CA ASP A 361 5.02 8.64 17.73
C ASP A 361 5.80 8.98 16.44
N ASN A 362 5.10 9.05 15.29
CA ASN A 362 5.62 9.44 13.98
C ASN A 362 4.84 10.67 13.45
N ALA A 363 5.02 11.83 14.06
CA ALA A 363 4.25 13.06 13.78
C ALA A 363 4.46 13.71 12.40
N ALA A 364 4.99 13.00 11.42
CA ALA A 364 4.83 13.23 9.97
C ALA A 364 5.12 11.92 9.25
N PRO A 365 4.41 11.56 8.15
CA PRO A 365 4.85 10.46 7.31
C PRO A 365 6.28 10.75 6.86
N PRO A 366 7.20 9.78 6.95
CA PRO A 366 8.59 9.99 6.58
C PRO A 366 8.65 10.48 5.13
N SER A 367 9.05 11.70 4.91
CA SER A 367 9.40 12.19 3.59
C SER A 367 10.69 11.49 3.18
N ASN A 368 10.59 10.36 2.49
CA ASN A 368 11.69 9.54 2.02
C ASN A 368 12.81 9.39 3.08
N PRO A 369 12.69 8.44 4.01
CA PRO A 369 13.63 8.31 5.13
C PRO A 369 15.06 8.01 4.67
N MET A 370 15.24 7.47 3.45
CA MET A 370 16.51 7.25 2.81
C MET A 370 16.62 8.10 1.54
N GLY A 371 17.37 9.21 1.63
CA GLY A 371 17.74 10.01 0.46
C GLY A 371 18.83 9.29 -0.35
N ILE A 372 18.61 9.15 -1.66
CA ILE A 372 19.66 8.69 -2.59
C ILE A 372 20.00 9.83 -3.53
N ARG A 373 21.28 10.13 -3.61
CA ARG A 373 21.84 10.96 -4.64
C ARG A 373 22.91 10.18 -5.39
N ILE A 374 22.85 10.25 -6.74
CA ILE A 374 23.77 9.56 -7.62
C ILE A 374 24.44 10.57 -8.51
N ASP A 375 25.73 10.50 -8.53
CA ASP A 375 26.55 11.13 -9.54
C ASP A 375 27.27 10.02 -10.32
N SER A 376 27.00 9.93 -11.64
CA SER A 376 27.65 8.96 -12.52
C SER A 376 28.57 9.68 -13.48
N LYS A 377 29.82 9.23 -13.59
CA LYS A 377 30.71 9.57 -14.70
C LYS A 377 30.76 8.42 -15.67
N ARG A 378 30.39 8.67 -16.94
CA ARG A 378 30.80 7.84 -18.06
C ARG A 378 32.07 8.42 -18.63
N ARG A 379 33.17 7.68 -18.60
CA ARG A 379 34.29 7.95 -19.49
C ARG A 379 33.88 7.50 -20.90
N LYS A 380 33.99 8.40 -21.89
CA LYS A 380 33.84 8.04 -23.29
C LYS A 380 35.13 7.44 -23.82
#